data_7ccac097d5e419abc43b6166ecb6c821
#
_entry.id   7ccac097d5e419abc43b6166ecb6c821
#
_cell.length_a   1.000
_cell.length_b   1.000
_cell.length_c   1.000
_cell.angle_alpha   90.00
_cell.angle_beta   90.00
_cell.angle_gamma   90.00
#
_symmetry.space_group_name_H-M   'P 1'
#
loop_
_entity.id
_entity.type
_entity.pdbx_description
1 polymer ?
#
loop_
_entity_poly.entity_id
_entity_poly.type
_entity_poly.pdbx_seq_one_letter_code
_entity_poly.pdbx_strand_id
1 'polypeptide(L)'
;MRILISAGGTGGHIYPALAIIEGFKKYDKDLEVLYIGTKNRMEKDIVPKNGIPYYGIEIYGLSKNIFKDIKDVFLIFKAKKEIKKKILEFKPDVVLGIGGYVTYPVLSVAKSLHIKTFIHEQNAIPGKTNKMISKYADIIGISFKESAKYFPNRNVLYTGNPT
;
A
#
# COMPACT_ATOMS: atom_id res chain seq x y z
N MET A 1 9.78 -5.07 -15.17
CA MET A 1 9.69 -5.00 -13.69
C MET A 1 8.30 -5.34 -13.22
N ARG A 2 8.14 -5.97 -12.06
CA ARG A 2 6.85 -6.30 -11.43
C ARG A 2 6.64 -5.49 -10.17
N ILE A 3 5.58 -4.70 -10.13
CA ILE A 3 5.23 -3.86 -8.97
C ILE A 3 3.88 -4.30 -8.41
N LEU A 4 3.85 -4.61 -7.12
CA LEU A 4 2.61 -4.73 -6.38
C LEU A 4 2.36 -3.42 -5.65
N ILE A 5 1.19 -2.83 -5.84
CA ILE A 5 0.81 -1.59 -5.17
C ILE A 5 -0.45 -1.81 -4.33
N SER A 6 -0.49 -1.19 -3.16
CA SER A 6 -1.65 -1.24 -2.27
C SER A 6 -2.02 0.16 -1.80
N ALA A 7 -3.27 0.49 -2.00
CA ALA A 7 -3.87 1.71 -1.48
C ALA A 7 -5.39 1.54 -1.39
N GLY A 8 -6.05 2.30 -0.55
CA GLY A 8 -7.50 2.23 -0.50
C GLY A 8 -8.16 3.16 0.49
N GLY A 9 -9.48 3.11 0.46
CA GLY A 9 -10.36 3.82 1.37
C GLY A 9 -10.77 5.22 0.90
N THR A 10 -9.88 5.98 0.28
CA THR A 10 -10.15 7.36 -0.18
C THR A 10 -9.40 7.69 -1.47
N GLY A 11 -9.92 8.67 -2.23
CA GLY A 11 -9.25 9.20 -3.43
C GLY A 11 -7.84 9.72 -3.16
N GLY A 12 -7.59 10.27 -1.96
CA GLY A 12 -6.26 10.76 -1.55
C GLY A 12 -5.17 9.69 -1.48
N HIS A 13 -5.52 8.42 -1.49
CA HIS A 13 -4.57 7.32 -1.63
C HIS A 13 -4.59 6.69 -3.03
N ILE A 14 -5.77 6.62 -3.64
CA ILE A 14 -5.97 5.92 -4.92
C ILE A 14 -5.32 6.70 -6.07
N TYR A 15 -5.60 8.02 -6.18
CA TYR A 15 -5.06 8.83 -7.28
C TYR A 15 -3.53 8.95 -7.24
N PRO A 16 -2.86 9.16 -6.11
CA PRO A 16 -1.42 9.06 -6.03
C PRO A 16 -0.86 7.69 -6.45
N ALA A 17 -1.55 6.59 -6.10
CA ALA A 17 -1.16 5.26 -6.56
C ALA A 17 -1.23 5.14 -8.08
N LEU A 18 -2.31 5.63 -8.70
CA LEU A 18 -2.47 5.65 -10.17
C LEU A 18 -1.38 6.50 -10.84
N ALA A 19 -1.11 7.69 -10.31
CA ALA A 19 -0.07 8.57 -10.84
C ALA A 19 1.33 7.94 -10.78
N ILE A 20 1.64 7.24 -9.69
CA ILE A 20 2.90 6.48 -9.56
C ILE A 20 2.98 5.38 -10.62
N ILE A 21 1.89 4.61 -10.85
CA ILE A 21 1.85 3.57 -11.88
C ILE A 21 2.09 4.17 -13.27
N GLU A 22 1.43 5.28 -13.59
CA GLU A 22 1.63 5.99 -14.87
C GLU A 22 3.07 6.48 -15.03
N GLY A 23 3.65 7.01 -13.97
CA GLY A 23 5.06 7.40 -13.94
C GLY A 23 5.97 6.23 -14.29
N PHE A 24 5.81 5.10 -13.61
CA PHE A 24 6.61 3.90 -13.89
C PHE A 24 6.44 3.38 -15.32
N LYS A 25 5.23 3.37 -15.87
CA LYS A 25 4.95 2.94 -17.25
C LYS A 25 5.68 3.79 -18.31
N LYS A 26 6.02 5.05 -18.00
CA LYS A 26 6.83 5.89 -18.89
C LYS A 26 8.29 5.43 -19.00
N TYR A 27 8.82 4.85 -17.92
CA TYR A 27 10.21 4.38 -17.86
C TYR A 27 10.36 2.90 -18.23
N ASP A 28 9.37 2.07 -17.89
CA ASP A 28 9.37 0.63 -18.15
C ASP A 28 8.11 0.23 -18.93
N LYS A 29 8.28 -0.01 -20.24
CA LYS A 29 7.18 -0.41 -21.14
C LYS A 29 6.66 -1.80 -20.85
N ASP A 30 7.48 -2.66 -20.23
CA ASP A 30 7.16 -4.03 -19.85
C ASP A 30 6.74 -4.14 -18.38
N LEU A 31 6.35 -3.01 -17.77
CA LEU A 31 5.90 -2.98 -16.39
C LEU A 31 4.65 -3.85 -16.19
N GLU A 32 4.76 -4.83 -15.32
CA GLU A 32 3.62 -5.58 -14.80
C GLU A 32 3.19 -5.01 -13.45
N VAL A 33 1.89 -4.76 -13.29
CA VAL A 33 1.32 -4.19 -12.07
C VAL A 33 0.22 -5.09 -11.54
N LEU A 34 0.23 -5.34 -10.23
CA LEU A 34 -0.91 -5.87 -9.50
C LEU A 34 -1.31 -4.87 -8.40
N TYR A 35 -2.57 -4.50 -8.38
CA TYR A 35 -3.11 -3.64 -7.33
C TYR A 35 -3.92 -4.47 -6.32
N ILE A 36 -3.58 -4.36 -5.02
CA ILE A 36 -4.35 -4.97 -3.94
C ILE A 36 -5.07 -3.87 -3.17
N GLY A 37 -6.39 -3.93 -3.16
CA GLY A 37 -7.28 -3.03 -2.43
C GLY A 37 -8.36 -3.79 -1.67
N THR A 38 -9.43 -3.11 -1.27
CA THR A 38 -10.56 -3.72 -0.57
C THR A 38 -11.65 -4.18 -1.53
N LYS A 39 -12.49 -5.13 -1.11
CA LYS A 39 -13.65 -5.59 -1.90
C LYS A 39 -14.81 -4.59 -1.95
N ASN A 40 -14.85 -3.61 -1.05
CA ASN A 40 -16.06 -2.84 -0.75
C ASN A 40 -15.88 -1.32 -0.75
N ARG A 41 -14.71 -0.81 -1.16
CA ARG A 41 -14.44 0.63 -1.27
C ARG A 41 -14.26 1.03 -2.74
N MET A 42 -14.12 2.35 -2.97
CA MET A 42 -14.12 2.94 -4.32
C MET A 42 -12.98 2.45 -5.23
N GLU A 43 -11.87 2.00 -4.66
CA GLU A 43 -10.75 1.50 -5.45
C GLU A 43 -11.10 0.28 -6.29
N LYS A 44 -12.04 -0.55 -5.86
CA LYS A 44 -12.50 -1.73 -6.61
C LYS A 44 -13.09 -1.39 -7.98
N ASP A 45 -13.64 -0.18 -8.11
CA ASP A 45 -14.25 0.30 -9.35
C ASP A 45 -13.30 1.20 -10.15
N ILE A 46 -12.55 2.06 -9.44
CA ILE A 46 -11.65 3.04 -10.07
C ILE A 46 -10.44 2.34 -10.71
N VAL A 47 -9.79 1.43 -9.99
CA VAL A 47 -8.52 0.83 -10.45
C VAL A 47 -8.70 -0.03 -11.71
N PRO A 48 -9.69 -0.94 -11.79
CA PRO A 48 -9.94 -1.71 -13.01
C PRO A 48 -10.33 -0.84 -14.21
N LYS A 49 -11.07 0.26 -14.01
CA LYS A 49 -11.41 1.22 -15.08
C LYS A 49 -10.18 1.87 -15.70
N ASN A 50 -9.07 1.93 -14.98
CA ASN A 50 -7.78 2.40 -15.49
C ASN A 50 -6.92 1.27 -16.11
N GLY A 51 -7.51 0.10 -16.37
CA GLY A 51 -6.83 -1.03 -17.01
C GLY A 51 -5.76 -1.69 -16.12
N ILE A 52 -5.85 -1.56 -14.80
CA ILE A 52 -4.88 -2.12 -13.84
C ILE A 52 -5.46 -3.40 -13.24
N PRO A 53 -4.74 -4.54 -13.29
CA PRO A 53 -5.13 -5.76 -12.61
C PRO A 53 -5.34 -5.53 -11.12
N TYR A 54 -6.51 -5.93 -10.63
CA TYR A 54 -6.98 -5.66 -9.29
C TYR A 54 -7.31 -6.92 -8.51
N TYR A 55 -6.88 -6.99 -7.26
CA TYR A 55 -7.30 -8.02 -6.33
C TYR A 55 -7.88 -7.38 -5.05
N GLY A 56 -9.15 -7.63 -4.79
CA GLY A 56 -9.84 -7.13 -3.59
C GLY A 56 -9.76 -8.12 -2.43
N ILE A 57 -9.36 -7.64 -1.27
CA ILE A 57 -9.39 -8.41 -0.02
C ILE A 57 -10.55 -7.93 0.87
N GLU A 58 -11.07 -8.85 1.66
CA GLU A 58 -12.07 -8.52 2.66
C GLU A 58 -11.39 -8.05 3.94
N ILE A 59 -11.44 -6.75 4.17
CA ILE A 59 -10.91 -6.11 5.37
C ILE A 59 -11.72 -4.84 5.64
N TYR A 60 -11.99 -4.57 6.91
CA TYR A 60 -12.73 -3.38 7.33
C TYR A 60 -11.78 -2.41 8.04
N GLY A 61 -12.17 -1.12 8.04
CA GLY A 61 -11.37 -0.06 8.65
C GLY A 61 -11.09 -0.35 10.11
N LEU A 62 -9.88 -0.04 10.51
CA LEU A 62 -9.40 -0.22 11.86
C LEU A 62 -10.25 0.65 12.81
N SER A 63 -11.22 0.07 13.50
CA SER A 63 -11.86 0.72 14.65
C SER A 63 -10.82 0.97 15.75
N LYS A 64 -11.09 1.89 16.67
CA LYS A 64 -10.15 2.23 17.76
C LYS A 64 -9.76 1.02 18.63
N ASN A 65 -10.40 -0.14 18.45
CA ASN A 65 -10.27 -1.35 19.26
C ASN A 65 -10.00 -2.63 18.47
N ILE A 66 -9.26 -2.57 17.36
CA ILE A 66 -9.01 -3.69 16.43
C ILE A 66 -8.57 -5.00 17.10
N PHE A 67 -7.78 -4.90 18.14
CA PHE A 67 -7.27 -6.08 18.85
C PHE A 67 -8.24 -6.64 19.89
N LYS A 68 -9.43 -6.04 20.06
CA LYS A 68 -10.44 -6.50 21.02
C LYS A 68 -11.53 -7.36 20.37
N ASP A 69 -11.69 -7.28 19.05
CA ASP A 69 -12.70 -8.07 18.34
C ASP A 69 -12.02 -9.28 17.66
N ILE A 70 -12.36 -10.48 18.14
CA ILE A 70 -11.84 -11.76 17.61
C ILE A 70 -12.13 -11.89 16.10
N LYS A 71 -13.23 -11.32 15.63
CA LYS A 71 -13.62 -11.33 14.20
C LYS A 71 -12.63 -10.51 13.35
N ASP A 72 -12.19 -9.34 13.82
CA ASP A 72 -11.25 -8.49 13.10
C ASP A 72 -9.87 -9.15 13.01
N VAL A 73 -9.43 -9.80 14.08
CA VAL A 73 -8.16 -10.57 14.09
C VAL A 73 -8.21 -11.73 13.09
N PHE A 74 -9.34 -12.46 13.05
CA PHE A 74 -9.53 -13.55 12.10
C PHE A 74 -9.53 -13.07 10.65
N LEU A 75 -10.20 -11.94 10.36
CA LEU A 75 -10.22 -11.34 9.02
C LEU A 75 -8.84 -10.89 8.57
N ILE A 76 -8.06 -10.28 9.46
CA ILE A 76 -6.68 -9.89 9.15
C ILE A 76 -5.82 -11.12 8.85
N PHE A 77 -5.96 -12.20 9.61
CA PHE A 77 -5.22 -13.44 9.38
C PHE A 77 -5.59 -14.08 8.03
N LYS A 78 -6.89 -14.14 7.73
CA LYS A 78 -7.39 -14.62 6.42
C LYS A 78 -6.86 -13.76 5.28
N ALA A 79 -6.95 -12.44 5.42
CA ALA A 79 -6.43 -11.49 4.43
C ALA A 79 -4.93 -11.69 4.19
N LYS A 80 -4.12 -11.83 5.25
CA LYS A 80 -2.68 -12.11 5.12
C LYS A 80 -2.39 -13.41 4.38
N LYS A 81 -3.18 -14.46 4.57
CA LYS A 81 -3.05 -15.73 3.86
C LYS A 81 -3.34 -15.57 2.36
N GLU A 82 -4.43 -14.85 2.02
CA GLU A 82 -4.78 -14.54 0.62
C GLU A 82 -3.69 -13.68 -0.05
N ILE A 83 -3.23 -12.64 0.63
CA ILE A 83 -2.17 -11.75 0.15
C ILE A 83 -0.88 -12.53 -0.09
N LYS A 84 -0.46 -13.39 0.85
CA LYS A 84 0.73 -14.22 0.69
C LYS A 84 0.65 -15.08 -0.57
N LYS A 85 -0.50 -15.71 -0.82
CA LYS A 85 -0.74 -16.49 -2.05
C LYS A 85 -0.55 -15.62 -3.29
N LYS A 86 -1.18 -14.43 -3.33
CA LYS A 86 -1.08 -13.50 -4.47
C LYS A 86 0.33 -12.97 -4.69
N ILE A 87 1.06 -12.66 -3.63
CA ILE A 87 2.46 -12.23 -3.73
C ILE A 87 3.33 -13.36 -4.32
N LEU A 88 3.16 -14.58 -3.85
CA LEU A 88 3.93 -15.73 -4.34
C LEU A 88 3.61 -16.08 -5.81
N GLU A 89 2.35 -15.89 -6.25
CA GLU A 89 1.93 -16.06 -7.65
C GLU A 89 2.50 -14.96 -8.54
N PHE A 90 2.36 -13.70 -8.13
CA PHE A 90 2.77 -12.54 -8.92
C PHE A 90 4.28 -12.29 -8.92
N LYS A 91 4.97 -12.65 -7.84
CA LYS A 91 6.43 -12.48 -7.63
C LYS A 91 6.89 -11.04 -7.89
N PRO A 92 6.38 -10.05 -7.11
CA PRO A 92 6.76 -8.66 -7.30
C PRO A 92 8.24 -8.43 -6.94
N ASP A 93 8.89 -7.53 -7.68
CA ASP A 93 10.24 -7.03 -7.35
C ASP A 93 10.17 -6.04 -6.17
N VAL A 94 9.06 -5.30 -6.07
CA VAL A 94 8.83 -4.31 -5.01
C VAL A 94 7.33 -4.22 -4.67
N VAL A 95 7.04 -3.96 -3.41
CA VAL A 95 5.68 -3.72 -2.90
C VAL A 95 5.58 -2.29 -2.38
N LEU A 96 4.63 -1.52 -2.94
CA LEU A 96 4.36 -0.14 -2.59
C LEU A 96 3.07 -0.01 -1.78
N GLY A 97 3.15 0.69 -0.64
CA GLY A 97 1.99 1.09 0.14
C GLY A 97 1.78 2.61 0.06
N ILE A 98 0.62 3.04 -0.41
CA ILE A 98 0.34 4.47 -0.58
C ILE A 98 -0.53 5.01 0.55
N GLY A 99 -1.23 4.13 1.24
CA GLY A 99 -2.05 4.48 2.40
C GLY A 99 -3.40 3.78 2.44
N GLY A 100 -4.09 3.97 3.53
CA GLY A 100 -5.31 3.23 3.84
C GLY A 100 -5.00 1.92 4.58
N TYR A 101 -5.96 1.46 5.40
CA TYR A 101 -5.78 0.30 6.29
C TYR A 101 -5.46 -1.01 5.55
N VAL A 102 -5.83 -1.11 4.27
CA VAL A 102 -5.52 -2.27 3.42
C VAL A 102 -4.03 -2.47 3.21
N THR A 103 -3.23 -1.42 3.31
CA THR A 103 -1.77 -1.50 3.16
C THR A 103 -1.09 -2.24 4.31
N TYR A 104 -1.69 -2.27 5.49
CA TYR A 104 -1.09 -2.94 6.65
C TYR A 104 -0.81 -4.44 6.41
N PRO A 105 -1.81 -5.28 6.09
CA PRO A 105 -1.54 -6.70 5.86
C PRO A 105 -0.63 -6.92 4.65
N VAL A 106 -0.73 -6.09 3.61
CA VAL A 106 0.10 -6.22 2.39
C VAL A 106 1.57 -5.98 2.70
N LEU A 107 1.92 -4.86 3.34
CA LEU A 107 3.31 -4.53 3.70
C LEU A 107 3.88 -5.53 4.72
N SER A 108 3.07 -5.93 5.70
CA SER A 108 3.46 -6.92 6.71
C SER A 108 3.84 -8.26 6.08
N VAL A 109 3.06 -8.74 5.12
CA VAL A 109 3.34 -9.99 4.41
C VAL A 109 4.57 -9.85 3.50
N ALA A 110 4.65 -8.76 2.72
CA ALA A 110 5.81 -8.49 1.86
C ALA A 110 7.12 -8.49 2.65
N LYS A 111 7.14 -7.84 3.82
CA LYS A 111 8.30 -7.82 4.70
C LYS A 111 8.65 -9.20 5.23
N SER A 112 7.65 -10.01 5.61
CA SER A 112 7.89 -11.39 6.07
C SER A 112 8.45 -12.31 4.98
N LEU A 113 8.24 -11.96 3.71
CA LEU A 113 8.77 -12.67 2.54
C LEU A 113 10.09 -12.05 2.02
N HIS A 114 10.67 -11.11 2.76
CA HIS A 114 11.91 -10.40 2.39
C HIS A 114 11.84 -9.67 1.04
N ILE A 115 10.65 -9.25 0.61
CA ILE A 115 10.46 -8.45 -0.59
C ILE A 115 10.72 -6.98 -0.24
N LYS A 116 11.35 -6.24 -1.14
CA LYS A 116 11.59 -4.80 -0.98
C LYS A 116 10.26 -4.06 -0.84
N THR A 117 10.19 -3.16 0.14
CA THR A 117 8.99 -2.42 0.48
C THR A 117 9.24 -0.92 0.47
N PHE A 118 8.30 -0.20 -0.10
CA PHE A 118 8.29 1.24 -0.18
C PHE A 118 6.92 1.76 0.29
N ILE A 119 6.89 2.82 1.08
CA ILE A 119 5.65 3.56 1.35
C ILE A 119 5.77 4.99 0.88
N HIS A 120 4.66 5.59 0.49
CA HIS A 120 4.59 7.00 0.15
C HIS A 120 3.57 7.72 1.04
N GLU A 121 3.98 8.86 1.61
CA GLU A 121 3.12 9.73 2.40
C GLU A 121 2.87 11.05 1.66
N GLN A 122 1.60 11.30 1.34
CA GLN A 122 1.18 12.45 0.56
C GLN A 122 0.93 13.70 1.40
N ASN A 123 0.75 13.55 2.71
CA ASN A 123 0.36 14.62 3.61
C ASN A 123 1.55 15.14 4.44
N ALA A 124 1.50 16.42 4.81
CA ALA A 124 2.48 17.00 5.72
C ALA A 124 2.44 16.36 7.13
N ILE A 125 1.26 15.92 7.55
CA ILE A 125 1.06 15.13 8.77
C ILE A 125 0.64 13.72 8.34
N PRO A 126 1.49 12.71 8.56
CA PRO A 126 1.21 11.34 8.13
C PRO A 126 -0.05 10.77 8.76
N GLY A 127 -0.80 10.01 7.94
CA GLY A 127 -1.92 9.21 8.41
C GLY A 127 -1.49 8.15 9.43
N LYS A 128 -2.42 7.75 10.31
CA LYS A 128 -2.17 6.74 11.35
C LYS A 128 -1.65 5.42 10.76
N THR A 129 -2.21 5.00 9.63
CA THR A 129 -1.78 3.77 8.96
C THR A 129 -0.33 3.88 8.48
N ASN A 130 0.05 4.97 7.80
CA ASN A 130 1.41 5.15 7.31
C ASN A 130 2.43 5.21 8.45
N LYS A 131 2.10 5.84 9.59
CA LYS A 131 2.93 5.77 10.79
C LYS A 131 3.10 4.34 11.29
N MET A 132 2.02 3.58 11.35
CA MET A 132 2.04 2.19 11.83
C MET A 132 2.83 1.27 10.90
N ILE A 133 2.65 1.39 9.58
CA ILE A 133 3.31 0.53 8.59
C ILE A 133 4.75 0.94 8.27
N SER A 134 5.18 2.11 8.70
CA SER A 134 6.55 2.61 8.47
C SER A 134 7.63 1.61 8.91
N LYS A 135 7.36 0.84 9.97
CA LYS A 135 8.26 -0.22 10.45
C LYS A 135 8.49 -1.36 9.45
N TYR A 136 7.58 -1.53 8.49
CA TYR A 136 7.71 -2.55 7.45
C TYR A 136 8.36 -2.01 6.17
N ALA A 137 8.55 -0.70 6.06
CA ALA A 137 9.10 -0.07 4.87
C ALA A 137 10.64 -0.07 4.89
N ASP A 138 11.25 -0.42 3.77
CA ASP A 138 12.69 -0.23 3.55
C ASP A 138 12.99 1.23 3.21
N ILE A 139 12.07 1.90 2.48
CA ILE A 139 12.17 3.32 2.11
C ILE A 139 10.81 3.97 2.28
N ILE A 140 10.81 5.23 2.74
CA ILE A 140 9.63 6.08 2.89
C ILE A 140 9.79 7.31 2.01
N GLY A 141 8.98 7.41 0.95
CA GLY A 141 8.84 8.63 0.15
C GLY A 141 7.89 9.61 0.82
N ILE A 142 8.21 10.89 0.81
CA ILE A 142 7.38 11.95 1.40
C ILE A 142 7.16 13.09 0.42
N SER A 143 5.94 13.64 0.40
CA SER A 143 5.59 14.82 -0.39
C SER A 143 6.04 16.13 0.24
N PHE A 144 6.19 16.17 1.55
CA PHE A 144 6.56 17.36 2.32
C PHE A 144 7.75 17.05 3.22
N LYS A 145 8.78 17.88 3.19
CA LYS A 145 10.01 17.71 4.00
C LYS A 145 9.71 17.64 5.49
N GLU A 146 8.71 18.38 5.94
CA GLU A 146 8.24 18.43 7.33
C GLU A 146 7.70 17.08 7.84
N SER A 147 7.29 16.21 6.94
CA SER A 147 6.80 14.88 7.29
C SER A 147 7.89 13.97 7.84
N ALA A 148 9.16 14.22 7.51
CA ALA A 148 10.30 13.38 7.92
C ALA A 148 10.39 13.21 9.44
N LYS A 149 10.05 14.24 10.21
CA LYS A 149 10.07 14.20 11.70
C LYS A 149 9.17 13.13 12.31
N TYR A 150 8.17 12.67 11.57
CA TYR A 150 7.24 11.63 12.02
C TYR A 150 7.74 10.20 11.77
N PHE A 151 8.87 10.06 11.09
CA PHE A 151 9.49 8.77 10.75
C PHE A 151 10.93 8.69 11.27
N PRO A 152 11.14 8.85 12.60
CA PRO A 152 12.47 8.83 13.18
C PRO A 152 13.16 7.49 12.92
N ASN A 153 14.47 7.52 12.67
CA ASN A 153 15.29 6.32 12.42
C ASN A 153 14.84 5.49 11.22
N ARG A 154 14.21 6.11 10.21
CA ARG A 154 13.79 5.48 8.95
C ARG A 154 14.54 6.08 7.77
N ASN A 155 14.66 5.30 6.70
CA ASN A 155 15.19 5.77 5.42
C ASN A 155 14.10 6.57 4.70
N VAL A 156 14.16 7.90 4.82
CA VAL A 156 13.17 8.84 4.28
C VAL A 156 13.75 9.59 3.09
N LEU A 157 13.02 9.61 1.99
CA LEU A 157 13.35 10.34 0.77
C LEU A 157 12.27 11.40 0.47
N TYR A 158 12.70 12.61 0.18
CA TYR A 158 11.81 13.62 -0.38
C TYR A 158 11.58 13.32 -1.87
N THR A 159 10.37 12.91 -2.21
CA THR A 159 9.98 12.52 -3.57
C THR A 159 9.04 13.54 -4.23
N GLY A 160 8.48 14.46 -3.45
CA GLY A 160 7.40 15.31 -3.91
C GLY A 160 6.05 14.57 -3.97
N ASN A 161 5.03 15.30 -4.41
CA ASN A 161 3.69 14.76 -4.61
C ASN A 161 3.60 14.11 -6.00
N PRO A 162 3.17 12.85 -6.13
CA PRO A 162 3.04 12.19 -7.42
C PRO A 162 1.85 12.66 -8.28
N THR A 163 0.89 13.40 -7.68
CA THR A 163 -0.29 13.96 -8.39
C THR A 163 -0.12 15.41 -8.76
#